data_584ba7157aa9c3bc5227b3dc9d75a13e
#
_entry.id   584ba7157aa9c3bc5227b3dc9d75a13e
#
_cell.length_a   1.000
_cell.length_b   1.000
_cell.length_c   1.000
_cell.angle_alpha   90.00
_cell.angle_beta   90.00
_cell.angle_gamma   90.00
#
_symmetry.space_group_name_H-M   'P 1'
#
loop_
_entity.id
_entity.type
_entity.pdbx_description
1 polymer ?
#
loop_
_entity_poly.entity_id
_entity_poly.type
_entity_poly.pdbx_seq_one_letter_code
_entity_poly.pdbx_strand_id
1 'polypeptide(L)'
;SLYEFPGFFVQPRNIRGYPFNAGAHVLGYINEVDPRDIERSKGVYESGDYIGAAGLESRYEVDLKGVKGYTSLLKDHLGRIVGKYMDGAFDSVATPGKDIISSIDIDLQQYGEYLMQNKTGSVVAIEPHTGQVLCMLSAPSYNPNLLAMTQERGKIFSDLLTDSLKPFFD
;
A
#
# COMPACT_ATOMS: atom_id res chain seq x y z
N SER A 1 10.61 26.11 0.75
CA SER A 1 10.65 24.64 0.80
C SER A 1 11.30 24.19 2.10
N LEU A 2 10.89 23.05 2.71
CA LEU A 2 11.36 22.64 4.05
C LEU A 2 12.87 22.36 4.11
N TYR A 3 13.49 21.98 2.99
CA TYR A 3 14.95 21.72 2.95
C TYR A 3 15.79 23.00 3.09
N GLU A 4 15.19 24.17 3.01
CA GLU A 4 15.87 25.47 3.20
C GLU A 4 16.09 25.78 4.68
N PHE A 5 15.46 25.05 5.58
CA PHE A 5 15.59 25.24 7.03
C PHE A 5 16.63 24.28 7.63
N PRO A 6 17.59 24.79 8.42
CA PRO A 6 18.56 23.93 9.10
C PRO A 6 17.88 22.90 10.01
N GLY A 7 18.29 21.65 9.91
CA GLY A 7 17.74 20.55 10.72
C GLY A 7 16.57 19.79 10.07
N PHE A 8 16.09 20.23 8.92
CA PHE A 8 15.08 19.49 8.15
C PHE A 8 15.75 18.67 7.04
N PHE A 9 15.40 17.40 6.98
CA PHE A 9 15.88 16.48 5.96
C PHE A 9 14.71 15.94 5.17
N VAL A 10 14.80 15.97 3.83
CA VAL A 10 13.82 15.40 2.94
C VAL A 10 14.16 13.93 2.71
N GLN A 11 13.25 13.04 3.07
CA GLN A 11 13.36 11.62 2.78
C GLN A 11 12.31 11.23 1.74
N PRO A 12 12.71 10.72 0.57
CA PRO A 12 11.76 10.23 -0.43
C PRO A 12 11.05 8.99 0.11
N ARG A 13 9.75 8.91 -0.12
CA ARG A 13 8.93 7.72 0.20
C ARG A 13 8.17 7.27 -1.03
N ASN A 14 8.09 5.98 -1.24
CA ASN A 14 7.21 5.41 -2.24
C ASN A 14 5.77 5.47 -1.73
N ILE A 15 4.87 5.92 -2.60
CA ILE A 15 3.44 5.98 -2.31
C ILE A 15 2.73 4.99 -3.24
N ARG A 16 1.78 4.22 -2.71
CA ARG A 16 0.92 3.37 -3.52
C ARG A 16 -0.05 4.25 -4.31
N GLY A 17 -0.09 4.06 -5.61
CA GLY A 17 -1.03 4.72 -6.50
C GLY A 17 -1.73 3.70 -7.40
N TYR A 18 -2.98 3.94 -7.69
CA TYR A 18 -3.81 3.07 -8.53
C TYR A 18 -4.18 3.84 -9.80
N PRO A 19 -3.75 3.38 -10.99
CA PRO A 19 -4.04 4.07 -12.25
C PRO A 19 -5.54 4.09 -12.59
N PHE A 20 -6.29 3.14 -12.04
CA PHE A 20 -7.72 3.01 -12.24
C PHE A 20 -8.49 3.19 -10.93
N ASN A 21 -9.67 3.82 -10.99
CA ASN A 21 -10.56 4.00 -9.84
C ASN A 21 -11.50 2.80 -9.67
N ALA A 22 -10.95 1.59 -9.72
CA ALA A 22 -11.72 0.35 -9.65
C ALA A 22 -10.94 -0.73 -8.90
N GLY A 23 -11.63 -1.78 -8.47
CA GLY A 23 -11.03 -2.93 -7.82
C GLY A 23 -10.61 -2.71 -6.36
N ALA A 24 -11.16 -1.71 -5.68
CA ALA A 24 -10.73 -1.34 -4.33
C ALA A 24 -10.76 -2.51 -3.35
N HIS A 25 -11.82 -3.31 -3.33
CA HIS A 25 -11.94 -4.47 -2.44
C HIS A 25 -10.97 -5.61 -2.79
N VAL A 26 -10.72 -5.82 -4.10
CA VAL A 26 -9.77 -6.86 -4.56
C VAL A 26 -8.34 -6.44 -4.29
N LEU A 27 -7.97 -5.23 -4.68
CA LEU A 27 -6.61 -4.72 -4.50
C LEU A 27 -6.29 -4.54 -3.02
N GLY A 28 -7.24 -4.03 -2.26
CA GLY A 28 -7.05 -3.68 -0.87
C GLY A 28 -6.32 -2.36 -0.69
N TYR A 29 -5.70 -2.21 0.46
CA TYR A 29 -4.97 -1.00 0.83
C TYR A 29 -3.83 -1.32 1.79
N ILE A 30 -2.92 -0.36 1.95
CA ILE A 30 -1.79 -0.46 2.89
C ILE A 30 -2.03 0.43 4.10
N ASN A 31 -1.54 0.04 5.26
CA ASN A 31 -1.50 0.85 6.48
C ASN A 31 -0.06 1.10 6.92
N GLU A 32 0.15 2.14 7.71
CA GLU A 32 1.36 2.23 8.51
C GLU A 32 1.32 1.16 9.59
N VAL A 33 2.47 0.50 9.83
CA VAL A 33 2.58 -0.58 10.82
C VAL A 33 2.28 -0.07 12.23
N ASP A 34 1.53 -0.84 12.98
CA ASP A 34 1.28 -0.60 14.38
C ASP A 34 2.35 -1.31 15.28
N PRO A 35 2.44 -0.99 16.57
CA PRO A 35 3.38 -1.66 17.49
C PRO A 35 3.22 -3.19 17.54
N ARG A 36 2.02 -3.70 17.29
CA ARG A 36 1.75 -5.15 17.27
C ARG A 36 2.30 -5.81 16.01
N ASP A 37 2.23 -5.09 14.88
CA ASP A 37 2.81 -5.57 13.61
C ASP A 37 4.33 -5.64 13.71
N ILE A 38 4.96 -4.64 14.35
CA ILE A 38 6.41 -4.61 14.60
C ILE A 38 6.81 -5.82 15.47
N GLU A 39 6.10 -6.04 16.57
CA GLU A 39 6.38 -7.16 17.48
C GLU A 39 6.22 -8.52 16.78
N ARG A 40 5.12 -8.72 16.04
CA ARG A 40 4.85 -9.96 15.30
C ARG A 40 5.85 -10.23 14.19
N SER A 41 6.34 -9.18 13.57
CA SER A 41 7.30 -9.30 12.46
C SER A 41 8.71 -9.66 12.89
N LYS A 42 9.01 -9.67 14.19
CA LYS A 42 10.34 -9.96 14.74
C LYS A 42 11.45 -9.10 14.13
N GLY A 43 11.19 -7.82 13.92
CA GLY A 43 12.16 -6.85 13.41
C GLY A 43 12.21 -6.74 11.88
N VAL A 44 11.25 -7.31 11.17
CA VAL A 44 11.11 -7.12 9.71
C VAL A 44 10.55 -5.74 9.39
N TYR A 45 9.68 -5.21 10.25
CA TYR A 45 9.11 -3.87 10.14
C TYR A 45 9.61 -2.95 11.23
N GLU A 46 9.75 -1.69 10.88
CA GLU A 46 10.12 -0.58 11.75
C GLU A 46 9.02 0.48 11.74
N SER A 47 9.00 1.33 12.77
CA SER A 47 8.04 2.45 12.83
C SER A 47 8.15 3.32 11.58
N GLY A 48 7.02 3.61 10.95
CA GLY A 48 6.92 4.35 9.70
C GLY A 48 6.93 3.48 8.44
N ASP A 49 7.03 2.15 8.58
CA ASP A 49 6.83 1.23 7.45
C ASP A 49 5.35 1.08 7.11
N TYR A 50 5.11 0.52 5.94
CA TYR A 50 3.77 0.18 5.47
C TYR A 50 3.60 -1.33 5.35
N ILE A 51 2.38 -1.79 5.61
CA ILE A 51 1.98 -3.20 5.51
C ILE A 51 0.65 -3.28 4.78
N GLY A 52 0.47 -4.30 3.95
CA GLY A 52 -0.82 -4.59 3.32
C GLY A 52 -1.87 -4.95 4.36
N ALA A 53 -2.97 -4.18 4.43
CA ALA A 53 -4.01 -4.36 5.42
C ALA A 53 -5.18 -5.22 4.93
N ALA A 54 -5.45 -5.21 3.63
CA ALA A 54 -6.55 -5.95 3.02
C ALA A 54 -6.23 -6.39 1.59
N GLY A 55 -7.07 -7.25 1.01
CA GLY A 55 -7.02 -7.66 -0.39
C GLY A 55 -5.72 -8.31 -0.83
N LEU A 56 -5.35 -8.07 -2.08
CA LEU A 56 -4.10 -8.57 -2.66
C LEU A 56 -2.87 -7.98 -1.98
N GLU A 57 -2.92 -6.72 -1.53
CA GLU A 57 -1.82 -6.09 -0.79
C GLU A 57 -1.47 -6.89 0.48
N SER A 58 -2.47 -7.29 1.25
CA SER A 58 -2.25 -8.10 2.45
C SER A 58 -1.84 -9.54 2.13
N ARG A 59 -2.47 -10.15 1.13
CA ARG A 59 -2.23 -11.55 0.80
C ARG A 59 -0.83 -11.81 0.25
N TYR A 60 -0.31 -10.86 -0.52
CA TYR A 60 0.99 -10.95 -1.19
C TYR A 60 2.04 -9.99 -0.62
N GLU A 61 1.84 -9.51 0.58
CA GLU A 61 2.74 -8.58 1.28
C GLU A 61 4.20 -9.02 1.23
N VAL A 62 4.46 -10.32 1.48
CA VAL A 62 5.82 -10.88 1.52
C VAL A 62 6.53 -10.75 0.17
N ASP A 63 5.81 -10.89 -0.93
CA ASP A 63 6.35 -10.77 -2.27
C ASP A 63 6.46 -9.30 -2.71
N LEU A 64 5.48 -8.47 -2.33
CA LEU A 64 5.36 -7.07 -2.77
C LEU A 64 6.33 -6.13 -2.06
N LYS A 65 6.64 -6.35 -0.78
CA LYS A 65 7.39 -5.39 0.03
C LYS A 65 8.87 -5.25 -0.32
N GLY A 66 9.49 -6.28 -0.94
CA GLY A 66 10.93 -6.32 -1.19
C GLY A 66 11.78 -6.41 0.10
N VAL A 67 13.04 -6.05 -0.02
CA VAL A 67 14.00 -6.02 1.09
C VAL A 67 14.65 -4.65 1.17
N LYS A 68 14.66 -4.07 2.36
CA LYS A 68 15.29 -2.77 2.60
C LYS A 68 16.80 -2.85 2.42
N GLY A 69 17.37 -1.81 1.83
CA GLY A 69 18.80 -1.55 1.88
C GLY A 69 19.14 -0.69 3.09
N TYR A 70 20.36 -0.81 3.55
CA TYR A 70 20.89 -0.04 4.69
C TYR A 70 22.19 0.62 4.29
N THR A 71 22.38 1.86 4.76
CA THR A 71 23.63 2.59 4.62
C THR A 71 24.10 3.05 5.98
N SER A 72 25.30 2.62 6.36
CA SER A 72 25.92 3.00 7.62
C SER A 72 26.68 4.31 7.47
N LEU A 73 26.27 5.33 8.22
CA LEU A 73 26.84 6.67 8.15
C LEU A 73 27.59 7.03 9.43
N LEU A 74 28.77 7.65 9.26
CA LEU A 74 29.51 8.27 10.36
C LEU A 74 28.92 9.66 10.64
N LYS A 75 28.66 9.93 11.92
CA LYS A 75 28.26 11.25 12.41
C LYS A 75 29.28 11.82 13.38
N ASP A 76 29.52 13.12 13.29
CA ASP A 76 30.32 13.81 14.29
C ASP A 76 29.54 14.04 15.59
N HIS A 77 30.20 14.65 16.58
CA HIS A 77 29.60 14.97 17.88
C HIS A 77 28.44 16.00 17.80
N LEU A 78 28.27 16.68 16.68
CA LEU A 78 27.16 17.60 16.39
C LEU A 78 26.05 16.91 15.57
N GLY A 79 26.16 15.59 15.30
CA GLY A 79 25.18 14.84 14.52
C GLY A 79 25.28 15.03 13.01
N ARG A 80 26.30 15.73 12.50
CA ARG A 80 26.49 15.94 11.06
C ARG A 80 27.11 14.69 10.42
N ILE A 81 26.60 14.32 9.24
CA ILE A 81 27.15 13.20 8.46
C ILE A 81 28.52 13.63 7.91
N VAL A 82 29.56 12.88 8.27
CA VAL A 82 30.94 13.10 7.85
C VAL A 82 31.43 12.11 6.81
N GLY A 83 30.71 11.03 6.61
CA GLY A 83 31.05 10.03 5.60
C GLY A 83 30.32 8.71 5.78
N LYS A 84 30.68 7.71 4.97
CA LYS A 84 30.23 6.33 5.12
C LYS A 84 31.10 5.59 6.12
N TYR A 85 30.50 4.73 6.92
CA TYR A 85 31.26 3.85 7.82
C TYR A 85 32.03 2.81 6.99
N MET A 86 33.34 2.70 7.23
CA MET A 86 34.26 1.78 6.53
C MET A 86 34.05 1.78 4.99
N ASP A 87 33.95 2.97 4.40
CA ASP A 87 33.73 3.17 2.97
C ASP A 87 32.51 2.43 2.39
N GLY A 88 31.52 2.15 3.23
CA GLY A 88 30.30 1.46 2.85
C GLY A 88 30.40 -0.08 2.83
N ALA A 89 31.43 -0.66 3.44
CA ALA A 89 31.61 -2.13 3.49
C ALA A 89 30.44 -2.87 4.15
N PHE A 90 29.64 -2.18 4.95
CA PHE A 90 28.45 -2.72 5.61
C PHE A 90 27.13 -2.23 4.98
N ASP A 91 27.21 -1.51 3.88
CA ASP A 91 26.01 -1.10 3.15
C ASP A 91 25.38 -2.31 2.47
N SER A 92 24.04 -2.37 2.47
CA SER A 92 23.27 -3.34 1.70
C SER A 92 22.38 -2.63 0.70
N VAL A 93 22.24 -3.20 -0.50
CA VAL A 93 21.40 -2.64 -1.55
C VAL A 93 19.95 -3.06 -1.33
N ALA A 94 19.01 -2.13 -1.50
CA ALA A 94 17.59 -2.45 -1.48
C ALA A 94 17.23 -3.35 -2.67
N THR A 95 16.43 -4.38 -2.42
CA THR A 95 15.88 -5.25 -3.46
C THR A 95 14.38 -4.94 -3.60
N PRO A 96 13.87 -4.56 -4.78
CA PRO A 96 12.45 -4.31 -4.97
C PRO A 96 11.63 -5.58 -4.75
N GLY A 97 10.36 -5.42 -4.42
CA GLY A 97 9.41 -6.52 -4.39
C GLY A 97 9.16 -7.09 -5.78
N LYS A 98 8.48 -8.22 -5.80
CA LYS A 98 8.09 -8.88 -7.05
C LYS A 98 6.82 -8.26 -7.60
N ASP A 99 6.71 -8.22 -8.91
CA ASP A 99 5.46 -7.91 -9.60
C ASP A 99 4.49 -9.10 -9.51
N ILE A 100 3.22 -8.80 -9.26
CA ILE A 100 2.16 -9.80 -9.26
C ILE A 100 1.25 -9.55 -10.44
N ILE A 101 1.05 -10.58 -11.25
CA ILE A 101 0.12 -10.56 -12.38
C ILE A 101 -1.20 -11.19 -11.92
N SER A 102 -2.25 -10.37 -11.87
CA SER A 102 -3.60 -10.82 -11.55
C SER A 102 -4.33 -11.28 -12.81
N SER A 103 -5.27 -12.21 -12.65
CA SER A 103 -6.21 -12.60 -13.70
C SER A 103 -7.39 -11.62 -13.86
N ILE A 104 -7.49 -10.62 -12.99
CA ILE A 104 -8.55 -9.61 -13.08
C ILE A 104 -8.39 -8.80 -14.38
N ASP A 105 -9.43 -8.78 -15.17
CA ASP A 105 -9.56 -7.92 -16.33
C ASP A 105 -10.06 -6.56 -15.85
N ILE A 106 -9.20 -5.55 -15.98
CA ILE A 106 -9.50 -4.22 -15.42
C ILE A 106 -10.65 -3.52 -16.16
N ASP A 107 -10.81 -3.76 -17.45
CA ASP A 107 -11.90 -3.17 -18.23
C ASP A 107 -13.24 -3.80 -17.82
N LEU A 108 -13.26 -5.12 -17.64
CA LEU A 108 -14.42 -5.84 -17.13
C LEU A 108 -14.76 -5.42 -15.69
N GLN A 109 -13.77 -5.25 -14.86
CA GLN A 109 -13.92 -4.76 -13.47
C GLN A 109 -14.55 -3.37 -13.44
N GLN A 110 -14.01 -2.41 -14.22
CA GLN A 110 -14.56 -1.06 -14.33
C GLN A 110 -16.00 -1.06 -14.87
N TYR A 111 -16.26 -1.86 -15.90
CA TYR A 111 -17.60 -1.98 -16.46
C TYR A 111 -18.59 -2.57 -15.45
N GLY A 112 -18.18 -3.59 -14.71
CA GLY A 112 -18.99 -4.18 -13.65
C GLY A 112 -19.33 -3.17 -12.55
N GLU A 113 -18.35 -2.41 -12.08
CA GLU A 113 -18.56 -1.36 -11.08
C GLU A 113 -19.47 -0.24 -11.61
N TYR A 114 -19.33 0.13 -12.88
CA TYR A 114 -20.24 1.08 -13.53
C TYR A 114 -21.68 0.57 -13.53
N LEU A 115 -21.92 -0.70 -13.88
CA LEU A 115 -23.27 -1.30 -13.90
C LEU A 115 -23.89 -1.42 -12.49
N MET A 116 -23.05 -1.50 -11.48
CA MET A 116 -23.46 -1.61 -10.07
C MET A 116 -23.62 -0.25 -9.37
N GLN A 117 -23.41 0.86 -10.06
CA GLN A 117 -23.70 2.19 -9.50
C GLN A 117 -25.16 2.25 -9.01
N ASN A 118 -25.33 2.80 -7.80
CA ASN A 118 -26.64 2.90 -7.12
C ASN A 118 -27.34 1.56 -6.82
N LYS A 119 -26.59 0.46 -6.76
CA LYS A 119 -27.06 -0.86 -6.36
C LYS A 119 -26.25 -1.38 -5.20
N THR A 120 -26.77 -2.39 -4.51
CA THR A 120 -26.06 -3.11 -3.45
C THR A 120 -26.00 -4.59 -3.83
N GLY A 121 -24.82 -5.16 -3.73
CA GLY A 121 -24.59 -6.58 -4.03
C GLY A 121 -23.20 -6.84 -4.58
N SER A 122 -22.90 -8.08 -4.88
CA SER A 122 -21.60 -8.52 -5.37
C SER A 122 -21.71 -9.23 -6.69
N VAL A 123 -20.68 -9.12 -7.53
CA VAL A 123 -20.57 -9.82 -8.81
C VAL A 123 -19.19 -10.50 -8.89
N VAL A 124 -19.19 -11.75 -9.29
CA VAL A 124 -17.96 -12.51 -9.56
C VAL A 124 -18.07 -13.15 -10.94
N ALA A 125 -17.11 -12.87 -11.80
CA ALA A 125 -16.99 -13.50 -13.12
C ALA A 125 -15.77 -14.44 -13.11
N ILE A 126 -16.00 -15.71 -13.43
CA ILE A 126 -14.97 -16.74 -13.44
C ILE A 126 -14.93 -17.38 -14.81
N GLU A 127 -13.76 -17.54 -15.38
CA GLU A 127 -13.53 -18.31 -16.59
C GLU A 127 -13.64 -19.83 -16.24
N PRO A 128 -14.61 -20.55 -16.81
CA PRO A 128 -14.94 -21.90 -16.32
C PRO A 128 -13.88 -22.97 -16.64
N HIS A 129 -13.04 -22.78 -17.67
CA HIS A 129 -12.03 -23.77 -18.05
C HIS A 129 -10.76 -23.66 -17.20
N THR A 130 -10.38 -22.47 -16.80
CA THR A 130 -9.14 -22.21 -16.04
C THR A 130 -9.38 -21.97 -14.56
N GLY A 131 -10.61 -21.55 -14.19
CA GLY A 131 -10.94 -21.11 -12.84
C GLY A 131 -10.43 -19.71 -12.52
N GLN A 132 -9.93 -18.97 -13.49
CA GLN A 132 -9.44 -17.60 -13.30
C GLN A 132 -10.59 -16.65 -12.97
N VAL A 133 -10.41 -15.85 -11.94
CA VAL A 133 -11.34 -14.77 -11.59
C VAL A 133 -11.03 -13.57 -12.46
N LEU A 134 -11.94 -13.25 -13.37
CA LEU A 134 -11.81 -12.13 -14.31
C LEU A 134 -12.35 -10.82 -13.74
N CYS A 135 -13.34 -10.89 -12.86
CA CYS A 135 -13.93 -9.74 -12.20
C CYS A 135 -14.46 -10.17 -10.84
N MET A 136 -14.23 -9.35 -9.83
CA MET A 136 -14.78 -9.53 -8.49
C MET A 136 -15.03 -8.15 -7.88
N LEU A 137 -16.28 -7.83 -7.66
CA LEU A 137 -16.68 -6.53 -7.15
C LEU A 137 -17.78 -6.65 -6.10
N SER A 138 -17.77 -5.70 -5.19
CA SER A 138 -18.82 -5.46 -4.21
C SER A 138 -19.29 -4.01 -4.35
N ALA A 139 -20.57 -3.78 -4.27
CA ALA A 139 -21.18 -2.45 -4.39
C ALA A 139 -22.04 -2.16 -3.16
N PRO A 140 -21.95 -0.95 -2.62
CA PRO A 140 -21.17 0.19 -3.09
C PRO A 140 -19.65 0.00 -2.93
N SER A 141 -18.88 0.51 -3.89
CA SER A 141 -17.42 0.50 -3.90
C SER A 141 -16.88 1.91 -3.61
N TYR A 142 -15.59 2.01 -3.39
CA TYR A 142 -14.88 3.27 -3.20
C TYR A 142 -13.68 3.38 -4.14
N ASN A 143 -13.16 4.61 -4.32
CA ASN A 143 -11.95 4.81 -5.10
C ASN A 143 -10.72 4.38 -4.28
N PRO A 144 -9.91 3.40 -4.72
CA PRO A 144 -8.74 2.92 -3.98
C PRO A 144 -7.72 4.03 -3.70
N ASN A 145 -7.64 5.06 -4.54
CA ASN A 145 -6.74 6.19 -4.32
C ASN A 145 -7.12 7.06 -3.12
N LEU A 146 -8.36 6.99 -2.62
CA LEU A 146 -8.78 7.69 -1.40
C LEU A 146 -8.01 7.20 -0.17
N LEU A 147 -7.57 5.96 -0.17
CA LEU A 147 -6.77 5.36 0.91
C LEU A 147 -5.25 5.45 0.66
N ALA A 148 -4.82 6.21 -0.35
CA ALA A 148 -3.42 6.55 -0.51
C ALA A 148 -2.89 7.28 0.74
N MET A 149 -1.58 7.17 0.99
CA MET A 149 -0.94 7.71 2.21
C MET A 149 -0.80 9.23 2.14
N THR A 150 -1.92 9.93 2.32
CA THR A 150 -2.03 11.40 2.37
C THR A 150 -2.36 11.87 3.80
N GLN A 151 -2.21 13.18 4.05
CA GLN A 151 -2.54 13.76 5.35
C GLN A 151 -4.04 13.61 5.73
N GLU A 152 -4.91 13.56 4.74
CA GLU A 152 -6.36 13.47 4.94
C GLU A 152 -6.87 12.03 5.08
N ARG A 153 -5.98 11.04 4.89
CA ARG A 153 -6.32 9.62 4.89
C ARG A 153 -7.10 9.17 6.12
N GLY A 154 -6.71 9.61 7.31
CA GLY A 154 -7.40 9.24 8.55
C GLY A 154 -8.85 9.70 8.59
N LYS A 155 -9.13 10.90 8.09
CA LYS A 155 -10.49 11.42 7.96
C LYS A 155 -11.28 10.61 6.93
N ILE A 156 -10.71 10.40 5.75
CA ILE A 156 -11.35 9.64 4.66
C ILE A 156 -11.66 8.21 5.12
N PHE A 157 -10.73 7.56 5.83
CA PHE A 157 -10.94 6.22 6.38
C PHE A 157 -12.11 6.20 7.36
N SER A 158 -12.19 7.19 8.28
CA SER A 158 -13.30 7.34 9.19
C SER A 158 -14.63 7.60 8.48
N ASP A 159 -14.62 8.43 7.45
CA ASP A 159 -15.81 8.74 6.65
C ASP A 159 -16.33 7.48 5.94
N LEU A 160 -15.44 6.67 5.32
CA LEU A 160 -15.80 5.40 4.68
C LEU A 160 -16.35 4.37 5.67
N LEU A 161 -15.82 4.31 6.89
CA LEU A 161 -16.31 3.41 7.95
C LEU A 161 -17.70 3.81 8.48
N THR A 162 -17.99 5.10 8.50
CA THR A 162 -19.24 5.65 9.04
C THR A 162 -20.29 5.92 7.97
N ASP A 163 -19.95 5.73 6.70
CA ASP A 163 -20.88 5.90 5.59
C ASP A 163 -22.08 4.94 5.74
N SER A 164 -23.28 5.49 5.59
CA SER A 164 -24.53 4.74 5.68
C SER A 164 -24.65 3.65 4.60
N LEU A 165 -24.00 3.83 3.47
CA LEU A 165 -23.94 2.86 2.38
C LEU A 165 -22.91 1.75 2.63
N LYS A 166 -22.04 1.93 3.64
CA LYS A 166 -21.00 0.97 4.03
C LYS A 166 -20.11 0.50 2.88
N PRO A 167 -19.51 1.39 2.09
CA PRO A 167 -18.69 1.01 0.95
C PRO A 167 -17.40 0.28 1.32
N PHE A 168 -17.04 0.25 2.60
CA PHE A 168 -15.86 -0.38 3.16
C PHE A 168 -16.10 -1.80 3.67
N PHE A 169 -17.35 -2.18 3.89
CA PHE A 169 -17.74 -3.53 4.33
C PHE A 169 -18.35 -4.30 3.17
N ASP A 170 -17.85 -5.51 2.95
CA ASP A 170 -18.40 -6.50 2.02
C ASP A 170 -19.63 -7.19 2.59
#